data_4f90f4c8dc0cc1362a11c2a355e1612a
#
_entry.id   4f90f4c8dc0cc1362a11c2a355e1612a
#
_cell.length_a   1.000
_cell.length_b   1.000
_cell.length_c   1.000
_cell.angle_alpha   90.00
_cell.angle_beta   90.00
_cell.angle_gamma   90.00
#
_symmetry.space_group_name_H-M   'P 1'
#
loop_
_entity.id
_entity.type
_entity.pdbx_description
1 polymer ?
#
loop_
_entity_poly.entity_id
_entity_poly.type
_entity_poly.pdbx_seq_one_letter_code
_entity_poly.pdbx_strand_id
1 'polypeptide(L)'
;REWRRFFSPTVPLMRTDKFVYTNDEAFVADIEIAHFGEKTLKHAPVTYTIKDVYGKVYTRNTLGNKDIPIGNLHVLGHIEFPLGEIKKPTELNLEVRIEGTEAVNDWNFWVYPKKVELVQNDVYTTDTLDTKALDILQSGGKVLILAAGKVSYGKEVSQMFTPVFWNTSWFKMRPPHTTGILVNPKHPLFREFPTEYHSNLQWWELLNRAQVMQFTDFPADFLPTI
;
A
#
# COMPACT_ATOMS: atom_id res chain seq x y z
N ARG A 1 4.33 -20.61 3.13
CA ARG A 1 3.59 -20.75 1.84
C ARG A 1 3.76 -19.51 0.95
N GLU A 2 3.71 -18.30 1.50
CA GLU A 2 3.78 -17.04 0.75
C GLU A 2 5.11 -16.87 0.00
N TRP A 3 6.25 -17.20 0.60
CA TRP A 3 7.56 -17.17 -0.06
C TRP A 3 7.60 -17.90 -1.40
N ARG A 4 6.86 -18.99 -1.57
CA ARG A 4 6.81 -19.78 -2.80
C ARG A 4 6.15 -19.04 -3.96
N ARG A 5 5.36 -18.00 -3.71
CA ARG A 5 4.69 -17.22 -4.75
C ARG A 5 5.69 -16.47 -5.61
N PHE A 6 6.81 -16.01 -5.02
CA PHE A 6 7.85 -15.26 -5.72
C PHE A 6 9.25 -15.93 -5.64
N PHE A 7 9.42 -16.98 -4.81
CA PHE A 7 10.62 -17.80 -4.74
C PHE A 7 10.32 -19.20 -5.30
N SER A 8 10.08 -19.27 -6.60
CA SER A 8 9.87 -20.53 -7.33
C SER A 8 10.46 -20.43 -8.72
N PRO A 9 10.67 -21.57 -9.43
CA PRO A 9 11.19 -21.53 -10.78
C PRO A 9 10.25 -20.87 -11.81
N THR A 10 8.97 -20.71 -11.46
CA THR A 10 7.97 -20.10 -12.35
C THR A 10 7.16 -19.09 -11.55
N VAL A 11 7.31 -17.81 -11.90
CA VAL A 11 6.73 -16.70 -11.15
C VAL A 11 6.00 -15.74 -12.08
N PRO A 12 4.69 -15.60 -11.98
CA PRO A 12 3.97 -14.48 -12.59
C PRO A 12 4.43 -13.13 -12.01
N LEU A 13 4.54 -12.13 -12.87
CA LEU A 13 4.98 -10.77 -12.55
C LEU A 13 3.92 -9.77 -13.01
N MET A 14 3.80 -8.67 -12.29
CA MET A 14 2.90 -7.57 -12.65
C MET A 14 3.69 -6.29 -12.87
N ARG A 15 3.32 -5.55 -13.92
CA ARG A 15 3.76 -4.18 -14.17
C ARG A 15 2.55 -3.27 -14.08
N THR A 16 2.61 -2.29 -13.21
CA THR A 16 1.59 -1.26 -13.04
C THR A 16 2.25 0.05 -12.65
N ASP A 17 1.66 1.17 -13.03
CA ASP A 17 2.22 2.49 -12.74
C ASP A 17 1.99 2.92 -11.28
N LYS A 18 0.95 2.39 -10.65
CA LYS A 18 0.59 2.77 -9.27
C LYS A 18 -0.20 1.67 -8.56
N PHE A 19 -0.32 1.80 -7.24
CA PHE A 19 -1.08 0.88 -6.39
C PHE A 19 -2.30 1.53 -5.73
N VAL A 20 -2.45 2.85 -5.84
CA VAL A 20 -3.59 3.58 -5.28
C VAL A 20 -4.33 4.27 -6.41
N TYR A 21 -5.64 4.04 -6.47
CA TYR A 21 -6.54 4.50 -7.52
C TYR A 21 -7.73 5.24 -6.93
N THR A 22 -8.38 6.05 -7.77
CA THR A 22 -9.73 6.52 -7.50
C THR A 22 -10.75 5.76 -8.34
N ASN A 23 -11.99 5.69 -7.87
CA ASN A 23 -13.02 4.87 -8.53
C ASN A 23 -13.55 5.40 -9.87
N ASP A 24 -13.06 6.53 -10.34
CA ASP A 24 -13.30 7.04 -11.70
C ASP A 24 -12.22 6.59 -12.70
N GLU A 25 -11.25 5.80 -12.24
CA GLU A 25 -10.17 5.24 -13.04
C GLU A 25 -10.42 3.78 -13.39
N ALA A 26 -9.51 3.20 -14.16
CA ALA A 26 -9.34 1.76 -14.33
C ALA A 26 -8.03 1.30 -13.70
N PHE A 27 -8.05 0.12 -13.11
CA PHE A 27 -6.82 -0.60 -12.78
C PHE A 27 -6.23 -1.18 -14.07
N VAL A 28 -4.96 -0.88 -14.31
CA VAL A 28 -4.24 -1.32 -15.52
C VAL A 28 -2.99 -2.05 -15.11
N ALA A 29 -2.77 -3.23 -15.66
CA ALA A 29 -1.56 -4.02 -15.41
C ALA A 29 -1.17 -4.87 -16.62
N ASP A 30 0.13 -4.89 -16.93
CA ASP A 30 0.72 -5.86 -17.82
C ASP A 30 1.22 -7.06 -17.01
N ILE A 31 0.87 -8.26 -17.47
CA ILE A 31 1.25 -9.50 -16.81
C ILE A 31 2.35 -10.17 -17.62
N GLU A 32 3.42 -10.43 -16.94
CA GLU A 32 4.61 -11.14 -17.45
C GLU A 32 4.84 -12.42 -16.63
N ILE A 33 5.80 -13.22 -17.05
CA ILE A 33 6.24 -14.40 -16.31
C ILE A 33 7.74 -14.60 -16.46
N ALA A 34 8.39 -14.96 -15.36
CA ALA A 34 9.72 -15.56 -15.33
C ALA A 34 9.55 -17.07 -15.19
N HIS A 35 10.10 -17.84 -16.13
CA HIS A 35 9.98 -19.29 -16.11
C HIS A 35 11.36 -19.94 -16.28
N PHE A 36 11.87 -20.54 -15.22
CA PHE A 36 13.13 -21.28 -15.16
C PHE A 36 12.93 -22.72 -14.70
N GLY A 37 11.75 -23.28 -15.03
CA GLY A 37 11.45 -24.68 -14.81
C GLY A 37 12.18 -25.60 -15.82
N GLU A 38 12.00 -26.90 -15.68
CA GLU A 38 12.73 -27.90 -16.47
C GLU A 38 12.39 -27.90 -17.96
N LYS A 39 11.19 -27.47 -18.33
CA LYS A 39 10.69 -27.52 -19.72
C LYS A 39 9.71 -26.39 -20.00
N THR A 40 9.61 -26.01 -21.27
CA THR A 40 8.56 -25.11 -21.78
C THR A 40 7.17 -25.57 -21.34
N LEU A 41 6.37 -24.68 -20.79
CA LEU A 41 4.94 -24.93 -20.55
C LEU A 41 4.19 -24.70 -21.86
N LYS A 42 3.57 -25.76 -22.37
CA LYS A 42 2.81 -25.71 -23.62
C LYS A 42 1.32 -25.53 -23.34
N HIS A 43 0.69 -24.61 -24.08
CA HIS A 43 -0.76 -24.37 -24.04
C HIS A 43 -1.28 -24.13 -22.62
N ALA A 44 -0.48 -23.51 -21.75
CA ALA A 44 -0.81 -23.29 -20.34
C ALA A 44 -1.90 -22.21 -20.19
N PRO A 45 -3.07 -22.54 -19.61
CA PRO A 45 -4.09 -21.53 -19.39
C PRO A 45 -3.64 -20.55 -18.30
N VAL A 46 -3.79 -19.26 -18.57
CA VAL A 46 -3.48 -18.17 -17.63
C VAL A 46 -4.75 -17.53 -17.19
N THR A 47 -5.03 -17.55 -15.89
CA THR A 47 -6.23 -16.97 -15.31
C THR A 47 -5.88 -15.87 -14.31
N TYR A 48 -6.80 -14.95 -14.11
CA TYR A 48 -6.69 -13.95 -13.05
C TYR A 48 -8.01 -13.74 -12.32
N THR A 49 -7.89 -13.32 -11.06
CA THR A 49 -9.03 -13.00 -10.21
C THR A 49 -8.74 -11.69 -9.46
N ILE A 50 -9.70 -10.77 -9.46
CA ILE A 50 -9.69 -9.59 -8.61
C ILE A 50 -10.77 -9.77 -7.54
N LYS A 51 -10.36 -9.70 -6.28
CA LYS A 51 -11.23 -9.87 -5.10
C LYS A 51 -10.84 -8.88 -4.00
N ASP A 52 -11.77 -8.59 -3.08
CA ASP A 52 -11.43 -7.85 -1.87
C ASP A 52 -10.91 -8.78 -0.75
N VAL A 53 -10.49 -8.15 0.36
CA VAL A 53 -9.97 -8.85 1.54
C VAL A 53 -11.04 -9.72 2.24
N TYR A 54 -12.31 -9.51 1.94
CA TYR A 54 -13.43 -10.32 2.47
C TYR A 54 -13.79 -11.50 1.56
N GLY A 55 -13.11 -11.63 0.42
CA GLY A 55 -13.31 -12.71 -0.54
C GLY A 55 -14.38 -12.44 -1.59
N LYS A 56 -14.98 -11.25 -1.65
CA LYS A 56 -15.88 -10.87 -2.73
C LYS A 56 -15.10 -10.77 -4.04
N VAL A 57 -15.47 -11.59 -5.01
CA VAL A 57 -14.88 -11.59 -6.35
C VAL A 57 -15.57 -10.53 -7.21
N TYR A 58 -14.78 -9.60 -7.74
CA TYR A 58 -15.23 -8.58 -8.68
C TYR A 58 -15.10 -9.05 -10.13
N THR A 59 -14.02 -9.77 -10.43
CA THR A 59 -13.85 -10.40 -11.74
C THR A 59 -12.99 -11.65 -11.64
N ARG A 60 -13.32 -12.63 -12.49
CA ARG A 60 -12.46 -13.79 -12.79
C ARG A 60 -12.46 -13.96 -14.28
N ASN A 61 -11.27 -13.96 -14.88
CA ASN A 61 -11.13 -14.00 -16.32
C ASN A 61 -9.85 -14.73 -16.73
N THR A 62 -9.62 -14.86 -18.03
CA THR A 62 -8.45 -15.52 -18.60
C THR A 62 -7.66 -14.60 -19.50
N LEU A 63 -6.34 -14.75 -19.48
CA LEU A 63 -5.42 -14.17 -20.48
C LEU A 63 -5.17 -15.14 -21.66
N GLY A 64 -5.92 -16.24 -21.70
CA GLY A 64 -5.82 -17.28 -22.73
C GLY A 64 -4.75 -18.33 -22.45
N ASN A 65 -4.59 -19.23 -23.41
CA ASN A 65 -3.54 -20.25 -23.35
C ASN A 65 -2.24 -19.71 -23.90
N LYS A 66 -1.13 -19.95 -23.18
CA LYS A 66 0.19 -19.44 -23.55
C LYS A 66 1.21 -20.57 -23.67
N ASP A 67 2.07 -20.46 -24.66
CA ASP A 67 3.33 -21.20 -24.70
C ASP A 67 4.37 -20.37 -23.95
N ILE A 68 4.87 -20.90 -22.84
CA ILE A 68 5.80 -20.20 -21.94
C ILE A 68 7.16 -20.91 -22.01
N PRO A 69 8.09 -20.42 -22.83
CA PRO A 69 9.42 -21.00 -22.90
C PRO A 69 10.23 -20.69 -21.64
N ILE A 70 11.35 -21.39 -21.48
CA ILE A 70 12.30 -21.09 -20.40
C ILE A 70 12.92 -19.72 -20.69
N GLY A 71 12.93 -18.85 -19.67
CA GLY A 71 13.47 -17.50 -19.73
C GLY A 71 12.72 -16.50 -18.88
N ASN A 72 13.03 -15.24 -19.06
CA ASN A 72 12.51 -14.15 -18.25
C ASN A 72 11.63 -13.22 -19.09
N LEU A 73 10.70 -12.53 -18.40
CA LEU A 73 9.88 -11.44 -18.95
C LEU A 73 9.05 -11.82 -20.19
N HIS A 74 8.50 -13.04 -20.22
CA HIS A 74 7.53 -13.40 -21.26
C HIS A 74 6.19 -12.74 -20.96
N VAL A 75 5.65 -12.01 -21.93
CA VAL A 75 4.36 -11.32 -21.80
C VAL A 75 3.21 -12.33 -21.84
N LEU A 76 2.38 -12.32 -20.82
CA LEU A 76 1.17 -13.15 -20.74
C LEU A 76 -0.08 -12.40 -21.20
N GLY A 77 -0.16 -11.09 -20.98
CA GLY A 77 -1.28 -10.28 -21.43
C GLY A 77 -1.44 -8.99 -20.64
N HIS A 78 -2.54 -8.30 -20.94
CA HIS A 78 -2.92 -7.02 -20.35
C HIS A 78 -4.24 -7.16 -19.62
N ILE A 79 -4.34 -6.52 -18.45
CA ILE A 79 -5.56 -6.44 -17.64
C ILE A 79 -5.96 -4.97 -17.57
N GLU A 80 -7.21 -4.69 -17.91
CA GLU A 80 -7.88 -3.43 -17.65
C GLU A 80 -9.18 -3.72 -16.91
N PHE A 81 -9.34 -3.12 -15.72
CA PHE A 81 -10.51 -3.36 -14.89
C PHE A 81 -11.09 -2.02 -14.40
N PRO A 82 -12.30 -1.64 -14.84
CA PRO A 82 -12.97 -0.42 -14.41
C PRO A 82 -13.31 -0.45 -12.92
N LEU A 83 -12.99 0.63 -12.19
CA LEU A 83 -13.15 0.72 -10.74
C LEU A 83 -14.48 1.38 -10.31
N GLY A 84 -15.36 1.73 -11.25
CA GLY A 84 -16.57 2.50 -11.00
C GLY A 84 -17.58 1.88 -10.02
N GLU A 85 -17.51 0.57 -9.80
CA GLU A 85 -18.38 -0.13 -8.84
C GLU A 85 -17.91 0.00 -7.40
N ILE A 86 -16.66 0.40 -7.17
CA ILE A 86 -16.07 0.54 -5.83
C ILE A 86 -16.54 1.88 -5.23
N LYS A 87 -17.42 1.83 -4.25
CA LYS A 87 -18.04 3.04 -3.66
C LYS A 87 -17.47 3.45 -2.30
N LYS A 88 -16.62 2.59 -1.72
CA LYS A 88 -15.96 2.82 -0.42
C LYS A 88 -14.48 2.51 -0.54
N PRO A 89 -13.64 3.08 0.34
CA PRO A 89 -12.24 2.68 0.43
C PRO A 89 -12.12 1.16 0.54
N THR A 90 -11.43 0.56 -0.42
CA THR A 90 -11.38 -0.90 -0.55
C THR A 90 -9.97 -1.33 -0.95
N GLU A 91 -9.43 -2.30 -0.22
CA GLU A 91 -8.25 -3.04 -0.63
C GLU A 91 -8.68 -4.20 -1.52
N LEU A 92 -8.12 -4.26 -2.71
CA LEU A 92 -8.31 -5.30 -3.70
C LEU A 92 -7.03 -6.09 -3.90
N ASN A 93 -7.19 -7.36 -4.24
CA ASN A 93 -6.10 -8.27 -4.54
C ASN A 93 -6.28 -8.82 -5.96
N LEU A 94 -5.27 -8.62 -6.80
CA LEU A 94 -5.13 -9.31 -8.08
C LEU A 94 -4.33 -10.59 -7.86
N GLU A 95 -4.90 -11.74 -8.13
CA GLU A 95 -4.21 -13.04 -8.19
C GLU A 95 -4.09 -13.49 -9.65
N VAL A 96 -2.89 -13.88 -10.08
CA VAL A 96 -2.62 -14.47 -11.40
C VAL A 96 -2.12 -15.89 -11.21
N ARG A 97 -2.66 -16.82 -11.99
CA ARG A 97 -2.38 -18.25 -11.90
C ARG A 97 -2.09 -18.88 -13.26
N ILE A 98 -1.11 -19.76 -13.30
CA ILE A 98 -0.89 -20.66 -14.42
C ILE A 98 -1.54 -22.01 -14.08
N GLU A 99 -2.68 -22.28 -14.69
CA GLU A 99 -3.46 -23.47 -14.37
C GLU A 99 -2.71 -24.76 -14.63
N GLY A 100 -2.94 -25.76 -13.81
CA GLY A 100 -2.24 -27.05 -13.88
C GLY A 100 -0.81 -27.00 -13.33
N THR A 101 -0.39 -25.88 -12.73
CA THR A 101 0.92 -25.72 -12.08
C THR A 101 0.73 -25.14 -10.67
N GLU A 102 1.83 -25.07 -9.90
CA GLU A 102 1.85 -24.36 -8.62
C GLU A 102 2.15 -22.84 -8.78
N ALA A 103 2.34 -22.37 -10.00
CA ALA A 103 2.72 -20.99 -10.26
C ALA A 103 1.50 -20.06 -10.04
N VAL A 104 1.58 -19.29 -8.96
CA VAL A 104 0.59 -18.28 -8.60
C VAL A 104 1.31 -17.13 -7.91
N ASN A 105 0.90 -15.91 -8.24
CA ASN A 105 1.35 -14.73 -7.53
C ASN A 105 0.19 -13.73 -7.38
N ASP A 106 0.30 -12.78 -6.44
CA ASP A 106 -0.75 -11.84 -6.16
C ASP A 106 -0.20 -10.49 -5.66
N TRP A 107 -0.99 -9.45 -5.84
CA TRP A 107 -0.65 -8.08 -5.47
C TRP A 107 -1.88 -7.34 -4.98
N ASN A 108 -1.71 -6.59 -3.90
CA ASN A 108 -2.74 -5.71 -3.38
C ASN A 108 -2.67 -4.32 -4.05
N PHE A 109 -3.82 -3.72 -4.25
CA PHE A 109 -3.98 -2.35 -4.66
C PHE A 109 -5.21 -1.74 -3.98
N TRP A 110 -5.26 -0.42 -3.88
CA TRP A 110 -6.27 0.27 -3.11
C TRP A 110 -7.09 1.22 -3.98
N VAL A 111 -8.39 1.23 -3.74
CA VAL A 111 -9.34 2.07 -4.48
C VAL A 111 -10.10 2.95 -3.51
N TYR A 112 -10.12 4.24 -3.79
CA TYR A 112 -10.82 5.24 -3.01
C TYR A 112 -11.89 5.94 -3.84
N PRO A 113 -13.01 6.41 -3.23
CA PRO A 113 -13.95 7.27 -3.92
C PRO A 113 -13.26 8.56 -4.41
N LYS A 114 -13.50 8.95 -5.66
CA LYS A 114 -12.99 10.22 -6.21
C LYS A 114 -13.53 11.43 -5.45
N LYS A 115 -14.80 11.35 -5.05
CA LYS A 115 -15.45 12.38 -4.25
C LYS A 115 -15.64 11.88 -2.83
N VAL A 116 -15.05 12.58 -1.89
CA VAL A 116 -15.23 12.37 -0.47
C VAL A 116 -15.97 13.58 0.08
N GLU A 117 -17.15 13.36 0.64
CA GLU A 117 -17.82 14.40 1.42
C GLU A 117 -17.08 14.60 2.73
N LEU A 118 -16.41 15.73 2.86
CA LEU A 118 -15.80 16.13 4.12
C LEU A 118 -16.93 16.54 5.07
N VAL A 119 -17.30 15.64 5.95
CA VAL A 119 -18.20 15.99 7.06
C VAL A 119 -17.46 16.99 7.94
N GLN A 120 -18.03 18.18 8.08
CA GLN A 120 -17.51 19.19 8.96
C GLN A 120 -17.75 18.69 10.40
N ASN A 121 -16.73 18.10 10.97
CA ASN A 121 -16.76 17.58 12.35
C ASN A 121 -16.47 18.71 13.32
N ASP A 122 -16.80 18.46 14.62
CA ASP A 122 -16.48 19.29 15.78
C ASP A 122 -14.96 19.37 16.07
N VAL A 123 -14.13 19.29 15.02
CA VAL A 123 -12.68 19.33 15.11
C VAL A 123 -12.17 20.69 14.61
N TYR A 124 -11.58 21.45 15.49
CA TYR A 124 -10.90 22.69 15.12
C TYR A 124 -9.57 22.37 14.39
N THR A 125 -9.44 22.84 13.16
CA THR A 125 -8.22 22.62 12.36
C THR A 125 -7.41 23.89 12.34
N THR A 126 -6.13 23.77 12.69
CA THR A 126 -5.15 24.88 12.71
C THR A 126 -3.78 24.36 12.27
N ASP A 127 -2.85 25.26 12.03
CA ASP A 127 -1.45 24.92 11.72
C ASP A 127 -0.49 25.24 12.88
N THR A 128 -1.02 25.79 13.97
CA THR A 128 -0.27 26.14 15.18
C THR A 128 -1.12 25.85 16.42
N LEU A 129 -0.48 25.66 17.56
CA LEU A 129 -1.16 25.59 18.86
C LEU A 129 -1.45 27.01 19.35
N ASP A 130 -2.50 27.62 18.81
CA ASP A 130 -2.94 28.96 19.17
C ASP A 130 -3.82 28.99 20.43
N THR A 131 -4.16 30.18 20.93
CA THR A 131 -5.00 30.35 22.13
C THR A 131 -6.35 29.66 21.97
N LYS A 132 -6.96 29.77 20.79
CA LYS A 132 -8.25 29.13 20.51
C LYS A 132 -8.15 27.60 20.56
N ALA A 133 -7.06 27.02 20.04
CA ALA A 133 -6.81 25.60 20.15
C ALA A 133 -6.71 25.15 21.63
N LEU A 134 -6.01 25.93 22.45
CA LEU A 134 -5.87 25.66 23.88
C LEU A 134 -7.20 25.72 24.59
N ASP A 135 -8.03 26.77 24.36
CA ASP A 135 -9.35 26.90 24.95
C ASP A 135 -10.28 25.73 24.59
N ILE A 136 -10.24 25.28 23.33
CA ILE A 136 -10.99 24.12 22.86
C ILE A 136 -10.54 22.85 23.57
N LEU A 137 -9.23 22.61 23.68
CA LEU A 137 -8.68 21.44 24.38
C LEU A 137 -9.05 21.47 25.87
N GLN A 138 -8.95 22.62 26.53
CA GLN A 138 -9.34 22.79 27.95
C GLN A 138 -10.83 22.52 28.20
N SER A 139 -11.67 22.80 27.22
CA SER A 139 -13.11 22.49 27.28
C SER A 139 -13.44 21.04 26.81
N GLY A 140 -12.45 20.20 26.57
CA GLY A 140 -12.64 18.82 26.15
C GLY A 140 -12.97 18.64 24.68
N GLY A 141 -12.77 19.67 23.85
CA GLY A 141 -12.95 19.64 22.42
C GLY A 141 -11.77 18.98 21.69
N LYS A 142 -11.84 18.92 20.37
CA LYS A 142 -10.87 18.27 19.50
C LYS A 142 -10.17 19.29 18.62
N VAL A 143 -8.84 19.15 18.52
CA VAL A 143 -8.00 20.00 17.67
C VAL A 143 -7.15 19.14 16.75
N LEU A 144 -7.12 19.47 15.47
CA LEU A 144 -6.20 18.91 14.48
C LEU A 144 -5.16 19.97 14.12
N ILE A 145 -3.90 19.70 14.44
CA ILE A 145 -2.80 20.59 14.09
C ILE A 145 -2.09 20.06 12.84
N LEU A 146 -2.15 20.81 11.75
CA LEU A 146 -1.44 20.53 10.51
C LEU A 146 -0.01 21.10 10.60
N ALA A 147 0.86 20.41 11.31
CA ALA A 147 2.19 20.89 11.69
C ALA A 147 3.31 20.54 10.69
N ALA A 148 2.99 20.17 9.46
CA ALA A 148 3.97 19.81 8.44
C ALA A 148 5.00 20.95 8.25
N GLY A 149 6.28 20.63 8.39
CA GLY A 149 7.40 21.58 8.28
C GLY A 149 7.59 22.51 9.50
N LYS A 150 6.71 22.44 10.51
CA LYS A 150 6.76 23.30 11.71
C LYS A 150 7.30 22.59 12.96
N VAL A 151 7.40 21.26 12.91
CA VAL A 151 7.97 20.47 14.00
C VAL A 151 9.48 20.47 13.88
N SER A 152 10.18 20.88 14.94
CA SER A 152 11.65 20.91 14.97
C SER A 152 12.26 19.57 15.40
N TYR A 153 11.68 18.90 16.38
CA TYR A 153 12.14 17.59 16.86
C TYR A 153 11.85 16.49 15.85
N GLY A 154 12.89 15.79 15.42
CA GLY A 154 12.81 14.73 14.42
C GLY A 154 13.01 15.22 12.97
N LYS A 155 13.22 16.53 12.76
CA LYS A 155 13.44 17.10 11.43
C LYS A 155 14.66 16.50 10.71
N GLU A 156 15.66 16.09 11.46
CA GLU A 156 16.88 15.45 10.96
C GLU A 156 16.69 13.96 10.60
N VAL A 157 15.57 13.36 10.99
CA VAL A 157 15.26 11.97 10.69
C VAL A 157 14.51 11.89 9.37
N SER A 158 15.11 11.28 8.37
CA SER A 158 14.45 11.07 7.08
C SER A 158 13.36 10.02 7.19
N GLN A 159 12.15 10.38 6.80
CA GLN A 159 11.06 9.43 6.64
C GLN A 159 11.30 8.59 5.39
N MET A 160 11.39 7.28 5.52
CA MET A 160 11.59 6.36 4.41
C MET A 160 10.54 5.25 4.41
N PHE A 161 10.03 4.95 3.24
CA PHE A 161 9.09 3.84 3.03
C PHE A 161 9.82 2.49 2.94
N THR A 162 10.92 2.45 2.20
CA THR A 162 11.65 1.21 1.98
C THR A 162 12.53 0.85 3.17
N PRO A 163 12.58 -0.43 3.54
CA PRO A 163 13.53 -0.89 4.54
C PRO A 163 14.96 -0.62 4.06
N VAL A 164 15.85 -0.41 5.02
CA VAL A 164 17.27 -0.25 4.72
C VAL A 164 17.81 -1.55 4.13
N PHE A 165 18.41 -1.41 2.96
CA PHE A 165 19.13 -2.52 2.37
C PHE A 165 20.42 -2.77 3.15
N TRP A 166 20.52 -3.92 3.81
CA TRP A 166 21.69 -4.51 4.45
C TRP A 166 22.21 -3.77 5.70
N ASN A 167 23.15 -2.81 5.54
CA ASN A 167 23.86 -2.23 6.66
C ASN A 167 23.99 -0.71 6.53
N THR A 168 23.32 0.00 7.42
CA THR A 168 23.28 1.46 7.41
C THR A 168 24.65 2.10 7.67
N SER A 169 25.48 1.48 8.50
CA SER A 169 26.83 1.98 8.82
C SER A 169 27.76 1.87 7.63
N TRP A 170 27.65 0.78 6.89
CA TRP A 170 28.49 0.55 5.70
C TRP A 170 28.20 1.55 4.58
N PHE A 171 26.94 1.79 4.30
CA PHE A 171 26.54 2.74 3.26
C PHE A 171 26.49 4.18 3.73
N LYS A 172 26.95 4.45 4.97
CA LYS A 172 26.92 5.81 5.56
C LYS A 172 25.54 6.47 5.47
N MET A 173 24.49 5.70 5.61
CA MET A 173 23.11 6.20 5.57
C MET A 173 22.83 7.00 6.83
N ARG A 174 23.34 8.20 6.88
CA ARG A 174 23.16 9.16 7.95
C ARG A 174 22.66 10.48 7.36
N PRO A 175 21.85 11.22 8.03
CA PRO A 175 21.30 11.08 9.39
C PRO A 175 20.43 9.83 9.57
N PRO A 176 20.00 9.55 10.81
CA PRO A 176 19.06 8.46 11.07
C PRO A 176 17.81 8.58 10.19
N HIS A 177 17.21 7.46 9.86
CA HIS A 177 16.03 7.38 9.00
C HIS A 177 15.13 6.25 9.50
N THR A 178 13.85 6.28 9.09
CA THR A 178 12.89 5.22 9.39
C THR A 178 12.97 4.09 8.36
N THR A 179 12.34 2.96 8.68
CA THR A 179 12.17 1.79 7.78
C THR A 179 10.71 1.52 7.50
N GLY A 180 9.92 2.55 7.28
CA GLY A 180 8.47 2.54 7.26
C GLY A 180 7.90 2.92 8.63
N ILE A 181 6.64 2.61 8.85
CA ILE A 181 5.92 2.91 10.09
C ILE A 181 5.18 1.69 10.61
N LEU A 182 4.97 1.65 11.92
CA LEU A 182 4.01 0.76 12.56
C LEU A 182 2.70 1.52 12.76
N VAL A 183 1.59 0.84 12.55
CA VAL A 183 0.25 1.42 12.59
C VAL A 183 -0.64 0.59 13.50
N ASN A 184 -1.52 1.24 14.25
CA ASN A 184 -2.60 0.55 14.92
C ASN A 184 -3.84 0.48 14.00
N PRO A 185 -4.03 -0.56 13.19
CA PRO A 185 -5.10 -0.62 12.19
C PRO A 185 -6.50 -0.65 12.79
N LYS A 186 -6.62 -0.90 14.10
CA LYS A 186 -7.89 -0.90 14.84
C LYS A 186 -8.31 0.48 15.33
N HIS A 187 -7.43 1.47 15.20
CA HIS A 187 -7.75 2.83 15.61
C HIS A 187 -8.88 3.42 14.74
N PRO A 188 -9.88 4.11 15.28
CA PRO A 188 -11.00 4.67 14.51
C PRO A 188 -10.60 5.59 13.35
N LEU A 189 -9.43 6.20 13.42
CA LEU A 189 -8.86 7.02 12.34
C LEU A 189 -8.76 6.26 11.01
N PHE A 190 -8.53 4.95 11.05
CA PHE A 190 -8.32 4.12 9.87
C PHE A 190 -9.59 3.42 9.36
N ARG A 191 -10.78 3.80 9.85
CA ARG A 191 -12.04 3.19 9.41
C ARG A 191 -12.24 3.26 7.90
N GLU A 192 -11.87 4.38 7.29
CA GLU A 192 -11.96 4.64 5.85
C GLU A 192 -10.58 4.59 5.18
N PHE A 193 -9.60 3.94 5.82
CA PHE A 193 -8.26 3.74 5.30
C PHE A 193 -7.81 2.31 5.62
N PRO A 194 -8.18 1.32 4.78
CA PRO A 194 -7.87 -0.08 5.05
C PRO A 194 -6.36 -0.31 5.06
N THR A 195 -5.80 -0.47 6.24
CA THR A 195 -4.37 -0.60 6.47
C THR A 195 -4.04 -1.80 7.33
N GLU A 196 -2.82 -2.28 7.21
CA GLU A 196 -2.23 -3.32 8.02
C GLU A 196 -1.45 -2.73 9.20
N TYR A 197 -0.84 -3.59 10.00
CA TYR A 197 -0.04 -3.22 11.16
C TYR A 197 1.21 -2.41 10.81
N HIS A 198 1.68 -2.50 9.59
CA HIS A 198 2.85 -1.78 9.07
C HIS A 198 2.51 -1.11 7.74
N SER A 199 3.33 -0.15 7.32
CA SER A 199 3.17 0.54 6.04
C SER A 199 3.28 -0.44 4.87
N ASN A 200 2.27 -0.39 4.01
CA ASN A 200 2.22 -1.07 2.73
C ASN A 200 2.24 -0.04 1.59
N LEU A 201 2.09 -0.45 0.34
CA LEU A 201 2.23 0.43 -0.82
C LEU A 201 1.23 1.58 -0.89
N GLN A 202 0.08 1.51 -0.20
CA GLN A 202 -0.82 2.67 -0.12
C GLN A 202 -0.23 3.86 0.65
N TRP A 203 0.74 3.60 1.55
CA TRP A 203 1.42 4.62 2.34
C TRP A 203 2.53 5.34 1.57
N TRP A 204 2.89 4.88 0.38
CA TRP A 204 4.03 5.40 -0.39
C TRP A 204 4.02 6.91 -0.54
N GLU A 205 2.91 7.47 -1.06
CA GLU A 205 2.79 8.91 -1.27
C GLU A 205 2.75 9.70 0.04
N LEU A 206 2.15 9.14 1.07
CA LEU A 206 2.04 9.78 2.38
C LEU A 206 3.39 9.85 3.08
N LEU A 207 4.13 8.73 3.13
CA LEU A 207 5.41 8.67 3.84
C LEU A 207 6.50 9.49 3.17
N ASN A 208 6.55 9.50 1.84
CA ASN A 208 7.56 10.27 1.12
C ASN A 208 7.41 11.80 1.28
N ARG A 209 6.27 12.24 1.83
CA ARG A 209 5.98 13.66 2.11
C ARG A 209 5.82 13.96 3.59
N ALA A 210 5.92 12.96 4.44
CA ALA A 210 5.78 13.11 5.88
C ALA A 210 7.08 13.57 6.54
N GLN A 211 6.95 14.15 7.70
CA GLN A 211 8.05 14.47 8.61
C GLN A 211 7.92 13.62 9.87
N VAL A 212 9.02 13.08 10.33
CA VAL A 212 9.10 12.38 11.62
C VAL A 212 8.99 13.39 12.76
N MET A 213 8.27 13.01 13.81
CA MET A 213 8.22 13.72 15.08
C MET A 213 8.79 12.81 16.17
N GLN A 214 9.72 13.29 16.97
CA GLN A 214 10.28 12.56 18.11
C GLN A 214 9.44 12.79 19.36
N PHE A 215 9.24 11.73 20.13
CA PHE A 215 8.46 11.74 21.37
C PHE A 215 9.31 11.65 22.64
N THR A 216 10.59 12.00 22.57
CA THR A 216 11.53 11.89 23.69
C THR A 216 11.05 12.59 24.96
N ASP A 217 10.36 13.72 24.81
CA ASP A 217 9.86 14.54 25.92
C ASP A 217 8.38 14.29 26.26
N PHE A 218 7.76 13.31 25.62
CA PHE A 218 6.37 12.91 25.91
C PHE A 218 6.31 11.98 27.13
N PRO A 219 5.19 11.95 27.86
CA PRO A 219 4.98 10.97 28.91
C PRO A 219 5.18 9.54 28.41
N ALA A 220 5.73 8.67 29.26
CA ALA A 220 6.07 7.28 28.87
C ALA A 220 4.84 6.43 28.49
N ASP A 221 3.66 6.80 28.91
CA ASP A 221 2.39 6.16 28.59
C ASP A 221 1.71 6.74 27.34
N PHE A 222 2.31 7.74 26.69
CA PHE A 222 1.82 8.25 25.44
C PHE A 222 2.03 7.24 24.32
N LEU A 223 0.94 6.74 23.73
CA LEU A 223 0.96 5.79 22.62
C LEU A 223 0.49 6.49 21.35
N PRO A 224 1.39 6.75 20.41
CA PRO A 224 1.01 7.32 19.12
C PRO A 224 0.16 6.33 18.31
N THR A 225 -0.66 6.84 17.41
CA THR A 225 -1.48 6.02 16.50
C THR A 225 -0.65 5.47 15.33
N ILE A 226 0.40 6.19 15.01
CA ILE A 226 1.40 5.89 13.96
C ILE A 226 2.78 6.10 14.53
#